data_b4a3e177eb127efd516089acd8ce38d7
#
_entry.id   b4a3e177eb127efd516089acd8ce38d7
#
_cell.length_a   1.000
_cell.length_b   1.000
_cell.length_c   1.000
_cell.angle_alpha   90.00
_cell.angle_beta   90.00
_cell.angle_gamma   90.00
#
_symmetry.space_group_name_H-M   'P 1'
#
loop_
_entity.id
_entity.type
_entity.pdbx_description
1 polymer ?
#
loop_
_entity_poly.entity_id
_entity_poly.type
_entity_poly.pdbx_seq_one_letter_code
_entity_poly.pdbx_strand_id
1 'polypeptide(L)'
;DLNAGFIDMDRFPFQYAWRRPGLYVVVIDASSANVDSFQRQWIETALNSTNRNPDDLCLVMGHLPLTAFSEGRARPGECIADPWGLADLLRRSRVDLVISGHHHAWYPSESMGLRLLSLGAMGSGPRRIIGSGVIAPPSLTLLEWSRASDLIRETTIDLNTMQSMTSDGLP
;
A
#
# COMPACT_ATOMS: atom_id res chain seq x y z
N ASP A 1 -10.14 -23.82 -5.20
CA ASP A 1 -8.70 -23.93 -5.46
C ASP A 1 -7.97 -22.81 -4.73
N LEU A 2 -7.16 -23.15 -3.70
CA LEU A 2 -6.41 -22.19 -2.89
C LEU A 2 -5.35 -21.43 -3.70
N ASN A 3 -4.92 -21.97 -4.82
CA ASN A 3 -3.93 -21.36 -5.70
C ASN A 3 -4.56 -20.57 -6.86
N ALA A 4 -5.88 -20.46 -6.90
CA ALA A 4 -6.54 -19.73 -7.97
C ALA A 4 -6.17 -18.25 -7.97
N GLY A 5 -5.58 -17.80 -9.07
CA GLY A 5 -5.19 -16.41 -9.26
C GLY A 5 -3.73 -16.07 -8.94
N PHE A 6 -2.95 -16.95 -8.32
CA PHE A 6 -1.52 -16.70 -8.17
C PHE A 6 -0.81 -16.76 -9.53
N ILE A 7 -0.03 -15.72 -9.79
CA ILE A 7 0.82 -15.58 -10.97
C ILE A 7 2.25 -16.00 -10.63
N ASP A 8 2.69 -15.63 -9.43
CA ASP A 8 3.98 -16.02 -8.87
C ASP A 8 3.80 -16.18 -7.36
N MET A 9 4.25 -17.30 -6.82
CA MET A 9 4.18 -17.61 -5.39
C MET A 9 5.45 -18.27 -4.85
N ASP A 10 6.56 -18.18 -5.57
CA ASP A 10 7.81 -18.86 -5.19
C ASP A 10 8.32 -18.46 -3.80
N ARG A 11 8.02 -17.24 -3.37
CA ARG A 11 8.39 -16.71 -2.04
C ARG A 11 7.18 -16.39 -1.17
N PHE A 12 6.03 -17.00 -1.46
CA PHE A 12 4.86 -16.87 -0.61
C PHE A 12 5.17 -17.31 0.84
N PRO A 13 4.72 -16.62 1.88
CA PRO A 13 3.79 -15.47 1.90
C PRO A 13 4.47 -14.08 1.87
N PHE A 14 5.78 -14.00 1.72
CA PHE A 14 6.53 -12.74 1.86
C PHE A 14 6.50 -11.87 0.60
N GLN A 15 6.54 -12.54 -0.57
CA GLN A 15 6.62 -11.88 -1.86
C GLN A 15 5.85 -12.73 -2.88
N TYR A 16 4.86 -12.14 -3.55
CA TYR A 16 4.05 -12.84 -4.54
C TYR A 16 3.24 -11.90 -5.43
N ALA A 17 2.78 -12.39 -6.58
CA ALA A 17 1.84 -11.70 -7.44
C ALA A 17 0.56 -12.51 -7.60
N TRP A 18 -0.57 -11.83 -7.58
CA TRP A 18 -1.90 -12.44 -7.61
C TRP A 18 -2.84 -11.63 -8.50
N ARG A 19 -3.76 -12.31 -9.18
CA ARG A 19 -4.71 -11.69 -10.09
C ARG A 19 -6.13 -12.24 -9.97
N ARG A 20 -7.09 -11.35 -10.07
CA ARG A 20 -8.49 -11.62 -10.38
C ARG A 20 -8.92 -10.76 -11.56
N PRO A 21 -10.02 -11.08 -12.27
CA PRO A 21 -10.53 -10.20 -13.31
C PRO A 21 -10.72 -8.78 -12.79
N GLY A 22 -9.98 -7.84 -13.37
CA GLY A 22 -10.00 -6.45 -13.01
C GLY A 22 -9.09 -6.03 -11.86
N LEU A 23 -8.33 -6.94 -11.26
CA LEU A 23 -7.44 -6.63 -10.14
C LEU A 23 -6.13 -7.39 -10.26
N TYR A 24 -5.01 -6.69 -10.18
CA TYR A 24 -3.66 -7.22 -10.14
C TYR A 24 -2.95 -6.74 -8.88
N VAL A 25 -2.46 -7.65 -8.07
CA VAL A 25 -1.82 -7.34 -6.78
C VAL A 25 -0.40 -7.89 -6.75
N VAL A 26 0.55 -7.04 -6.41
CA VAL A 26 1.93 -7.43 -6.12
C VAL A 26 2.21 -7.16 -4.65
N VAL A 27 2.52 -8.21 -3.91
CA VAL A 27 2.94 -8.10 -2.50
C VAL A 27 4.46 -8.17 -2.46
N ILE A 28 5.06 -7.17 -1.83
CA ILE A 28 6.51 -7.05 -1.70
C ILE A 28 6.95 -7.38 -0.27
N ASP A 29 8.11 -8.00 -0.12
CA ASP A 29 8.70 -8.17 1.20
C ASP A 29 9.28 -6.84 1.69
N ALA A 30 8.49 -6.11 2.42
CA ALA A 30 8.85 -4.88 3.10
C ALA A 30 8.84 -5.08 4.64
N SER A 31 9.25 -6.27 5.11
CA SER A 31 9.46 -6.55 6.52
C SER A 31 10.70 -5.85 7.08
N SER A 32 11.60 -5.44 6.21
CA SER A 32 12.74 -4.56 6.50
C SER A 32 12.75 -3.35 5.55
N ALA A 33 13.49 -2.31 5.92
CA ALA A 33 13.61 -1.10 5.10
C ALA A 33 14.32 -1.32 3.76
N ASN A 34 15.09 -2.40 3.63
CA ASN A 34 15.90 -2.66 2.45
C ASN A 34 15.13 -3.53 1.44
N VAL A 35 14.72 -2.93 0.34
CA VAL A 35 14.25 -3.63 -0.86
C VAL A 35 15.46 -3.77 -1.79
N ASP A 36 16.10 -4.92 -1.76
CA ASP A 36 17.35 -5.16 -2.49
C ASP A 36 17.17 -5.22 -4.01
N SER A 37 18.27 -5.32 -4.75
CA SER A 37 18.26 -5.34 -6.21
C SER A 37 17.55 -6.57 -6.79
N PHE A 38 17.62 -7.72 -6.13
CA PHE A 38 16.93 -8.93 -6.59
C PHE A 38 15.42 -8.79 -6.43
N GLN A 39 14.98 -8.25 -5.31
CA GLN A 39 13.57 -7.98 -5.11
C GLN A 39 13.06 -6.89 -6.08
N ARG A 40 13.83 -5.82 -6.31
CA ARG A 40 13.47 -4.79 -7.29
C ARG A 40 13.33 -5.35 -8.70
N GLN A 41 14.24 -6.20 -9.13
CA GLN A 41 14.15 -6.87 -10.42
C GLN A 41 12.92 -7.77 -10.51
N TRP A 42 12.61 -8.51 -9.44
CA TRP A 42 11.39 -9.30 -9.37
C TRP A 42 10.12 -8.44 -9.44
N ILE A 43 10.07 -7.33 -8.68
CA ILE A 43 8.95 -6.37 -8.71
C ILE A 43 8.72 -5.86 -10.14
N GLU A 44 9.80 -5.46 -10.82
CA GLU A 44 9.72 -4.99 -12.20
C GLU A 44 9.20 -6.08 -13.15
N THR A 45 9.67 -7.30 -13.00
CA THR A 45 9.20 -8.45 -13.79
C THR A 45 7.73 -8.75 -13.51
N ALA A 46 7.31 -8.79 -12.26
CA ALA A 46 5.93 -9.04 -11.87
C ALA A 46 4.98 -7.96 -12.41
N LEU A 47 5.34 -6.68 -12.26
CA LEU A 47 4.52 -5.55 -12.72
C LEU A 47 4.43 -5.44 -14.25
N ASN A 48 5.43 -5.90 -14.98
CA ASN A 48 5.44 -5.93 -16.45
C ASN A 48 5.05 -7.29 -17.04
N SER A 49 4.50 -8.18 -16.21
CA SER A 49 4.05 -9.50 -16.64
C SER A 49 2.95 -9.43 -17.69
N THR A 50 3.01 -10.30 -18.69
CA THR A 50 1.93 -10.48 -19.68
C THR A 50 0.63 -11.01 -19.06
N ASN A 51 0.68 -11.51 -17.84
CA ASN A 51 -0.50 -11.92 -17.06
C ASN A 51 -1.28 -10.74 -16.50
N ARG A 52 -0.68 -9.55 -16.45
CA ARG A 52 -1.37 -8.30 -16.06
C ARG A 52 -2.13 -7.77 -17.28
N ASN A 53 -3.44 -7.59 -17.14
CA ASN A 53 -4.20 -6.86 -18.13
C ASN A 53 -4.00 -5.36 -17.91
N PRO A 54 -3.76 -4.55 -18.95
CA PRO A 54 -3.60 -3.10 -18.81
C PRO A 54 -4.77 -2.39 -18.13
N ASP A 55 -5.98 -2.98 -18.21
CA ASP A 55 -7.19 -2.45 -17.58
C ASP A 55 -7.42 -2.97 -16.15
N ASP A 56 -6.57 -3.87 -15.62
CA ASP A 56 -6.68 -4.28 -14.22
C ASP A 56 -6.16 -3.16 -13.30
N LEU A 57 -6.90 -2.90 -12.21
CA LEU A 57 -6.39 -2.10 -11.11
C LEU A 57 -5.12 -2.75 -10.56
N CYS A 58 -4.03 -2.01 -10.55
CA CYS A 58 -2.74 -2.51 -10.08
C CYS A 58 -2.41 -1.98 -8.68
N LEU A 59 -2.39 -2.88 -7.72
CA LEU A 59 -2.03 -2.59 -6.34
C LEU A 59 -0.64 -3.14 -6.02
N VAL A 60 0.16 -2.36 -5.30
CA VAL A 60 1.36 -2.85 -4.62
C VAL A 60 1.15 -2.76 -3.12
N MET A 61 1.43 -3.85 -2.41
CA MET A 61 1.25 -3.93 -0.96
C MET A 61 2.57 -4.31 -0.29
N GLY A 62 2.89 -3.62 0.80
CA GLY A 62 4.05 -3.92 1.64
C GLY A 62 3.83 -3.48 3.07
N HIS A 63 4.66 -3.96 4.01
CA HIS A 63 4.49 -3.58 5.42
C HIS A 63 4.97 -2.15 5.68
N LEU A 64 6.23 -1.83 5.32
CA LEU A 64 6.80 -0.51 5.53
C LEU A 64 6.34 0.47 4.45
N PRO A 65 5.98 1.72 4.83
CA PRO A 65 5.63 2.76 3.88
C PRO A 65 6.87 3.36 3.18
N LEU A 66 6.63 4.08 2.08
CA LEU A 66 7.67 4.84 1.38
C LEU A 66 8.09 6.10 2.18
N THR A 67 7.17 6.72 2.89
CA THR A 67 7.39 7.97 3.64
C THR A 67 6.87 7.86 5.06
N ALA A 68 7.48 8.62 5.97
CA ALA A 68 7.01 8.72 7.34
C ALA A 68 5.84 9.69 7.47
N PHE A 69 4.78 9.29 8.16
CA PHE A 69 3.61 10.13 8.43
C PHE A 69 3.08 9.99 9.86
N SER A 70 3.65 9.10 10.69
CA SER A 70 3.28 9.04 12.12
C SER A 70 4.47 9.33 13.03
N GLU A 71 4.16 9.96 14.16
CA GLU A 71 5.16 10.32 15.17
C GLU A 71 5.89 9.10 15.71
N GLY A 72 7.21 9.24 15.93
CA GLY A 72 8.08 8.17 16.40
C GLY A 72 8.46 7.15 15.32
N ARG A 73 7.95 7.28 14.09
CA ARG A 73 8.25 6.41 12.95
C ARG A 73 9.03 7.09 11.81
N ALA A 74 9.55 8.29 12.03
CA ALA A 74 10.43 9.01 11.10
C ALA A 74 11.92 8.70 11.34
N ARG A 75 12.25 7.45 11.66
CA ARG A 75 13.62 7.00 11.95
C ARG A 75 14.09 6.00 10.88
N PRO A 76 15.40 5.83 10.68
CA PRO A 76 15.93 4.76 9.83
C PRO A 76 15.34 3.39 10.22
N GLY A 77 14.92 2.62 9.24
CA GLY A 77 14.30 1.31 9.43
C GLY A 77 12.76 1.32 9.56
N GLU A 78 12.14 2.48 9.72
CA GLU A 78 10.68 2.60 9.86
C GLU A 78 9.95 2.88 8.53
N CYS A 79 10.71 3.18 7.49
CA CYS A 79 10.26 3.35 6.10
C CYS A 79 11.24 2.65 5.16
N ILE A 80 10.87 2.52 3.90
CA ILE A 80 11.78 2.03 2.85
C ILE A 80 13.01 2.93 2.76
N ALA A 81 14.22 2.33 2.77
CA ALA A 81 15.48 3.07 2.83
C ALA A 81 15.78 3.88 1.55
N ASP A 82 15.38 3.36 0.38
CA ASP A 82 15.43 4.08 -0.89
C ASP A 82 14.02 4.23 -1.47
N PRO A 83 13.23 5.17 -0.93
CA PRO A 83 11.85 5.35 -1.34
C PRO A 83 11.73 5.91 -2.76
N TRP A 84 12.64 6.79 -3.17
CA TRP A 84 12.60 7.40 -4.50
C TRP A 84 12.89 6.40 -5.61
N GLY A 85 13.89 5.53 -5.43
CA GLY A 85 14.20 4.49 -6.40
C GLY A 85 13.08 3.46 -6.54
N LEU A 86 12.44 3.07 -5.42
CA LEU A 86 11.28 2.19 -5.48
C LEU A 86 10.07 2.90 -6.08
N ALA A 87 9.78 4.14 -5.70
CA ALA A 87 8.67 4.90 -6.24
C ALA A 87 8.79 5.11 -7.76
N ASP A 88 10.00 5.39 -8.27
CA ASP A 88 10.23 5.53 -9.70
C ASP A 88 9.94 4.24 -10.47
N LEU A 89 10.34 3.09 -9.93
CA LEU A 89 10.01 1.78 -10.50
C LEU A 89 8.49 1.56 -10.54
N LEU A 90 7.79 1.80 -9.44
CA LEU A 90 6.34 1.60 -9.34
C LEU A 90 5.57 2.53 -10.28
N ARG A 91 5.97 3.80 -10.35
CA ARG A 91 5.38 4.81 -11.24
C ARG A 91 5.54 4.45 -12.71
N ARG A 92 6.76 4.04 -13.14
CA ARG A 92 7.02 3.61 -14.52
C ARG A 92 6.20 2.37 -14.89
N SER A 93 5.93 1.50 -13.92
CA SER A 93 5.11 0.30 -14.08
C SER A 93 3.62 0.56 -13.95
N ARG A 94 3.17 1.83 -13.87
CA ARG A 94 1.75 2.23 -13.79
C ARG A 94 1.02 1.52 -12.65
N VAL A 95 1.54 1.65 -11.44
CA VAL A 95 0.87 1.22 -10.22
C VAL A 95 -0.17 2.27 -9.85
N ASP A 96 -1.40 1.84 -9.60
CA ASP A 96 -2.53 2.74 -9.29
C ASP A 96 -2.56 3.13 -7.83
N LEU A 97 -2.17 2.21 -6.92
CA LEU A 97 -2.18 2.47 -5.49
C LEU A 97 -1.12 1.63 -4.78
N VAL A 98 -0.36 2.27 -3.89
CA VAL A 98 0.56 1.60 -2.96
C VAL A 98 -0.05 1.57 -1.57
N ILE A 99 -0.18 0.38 -1.00
CA ILE A 99 -0.78 0.16 0.32
C ILE A 99 0.31 -0.26 1.31
N SER A 100 0.33 0.37 2.47
CA SER A 100 1.26 0.06 3.55
C SER A 100 0.58 0.01 4.91
N GLY A 101 1.26 -0.59 5.88
CA GLY A 101 0.86 -0.62 7.29
C GLY A 101 1.88 0.06 8.20
N HIS A 102 2.34 -0.65 9.23
CA HIS A 102 3.44 -0.31 10.14
C HIS A 102 3.25 0.97 10.98
N HIS A 103 2.80 2.04 10.38
CA HIS A 103 2.65 3.34 11.02
C HIS A 103 1.39 3.46 11.89
N HIS A 104 0.51 2.46 11.87
CA HIS A 104 -0.70 2.38 12.68
C HIS A 104 -1.57 3.65 12.63
N ALA A 105 -1.62 4.26 11.47
CA ALA A 105 -2.44 5.42 11.20
C ALA A 105 -3.00 5.33 9.78
N TRP A 106 -4.29 5.53 9.64
CA TRP A 106 -4.86 5.72 8.32
C TRP A 106 -4.43 7.08 7.76
N TYR A 107 -3.80 7.05 6.60
CA TYR A 107 -3.31 8.24 5.94
C TYR A 107 -3.29 8.05 4.42
N PRO A 108 -4.33 8.50 3.70
CA PRO A 108 -4.30 8.60 2.26
C PRO A 108 -3.45 9.82 1.85
N SER A 109 -2.60 9.65 0.86
CA SER A 109 -1.73 10.74 0.40
C SER A 109 -1.30 10.55 -1.05
N GLU A 110 -0.77 11.61 -1.64
CA GLU A 110 -0.07 11.56 -2.92
C GLU A 110 1.37 12.03 -2.70
N SER A 111 2.32 11.21 -3.04
CA SER A 111 3.74 11.52 -2.92
C SER A 111 4.55 10.80 -3.99
N MET A 112 5.65 11.41 -4.44
CA MET A 112 6.56 10.85 -5.45
C MET A 112 5.85 10.43 -6.76
N GLY A 113 4.72 11.07 -7.09
CA GLY A 113 3.90 10.73 -8.26
C GLY A 113 3.13 9.42 -8.13
N LEU A 114 2.89 8.96 -6.91
CA LEU A 114 2.11 7.77 -6.57
C LEU A 114 0.99 8.12 -5.60
N ARG A 115 -0.13 7.44 -5.74
CA ARG A 115 -1.17 7.39 -4.74
C ARG A 115 -0.79 6.39 -3.66
N LEU A 116 -0.74 6.85 -2.41
CA LEU A 116 -0.31 6.06 -1.26
C LEU A 116 -1.47 5.94 -0.26
N LEU A 117 -1.65 4.75 0.30
CA LEU A 117 -2.61 4.50 1.37
C LEU A 117 -1.91 3.77 2.51
N SER A 118 -1.75 4.44 3.63
CA SER A 118 -1.40 3.78 4.86
C SER A 118 -2.64 3.33 5.59
N LEU A 119 -2.64 2.08 6.03
CA LEU A 119 -3.76 1.50 6.77
C LEU A 119 -3.62 1.78 8.27
N GLY A 120 -4.75 2.05 8.90
CA GLY A 120 -4.85 2.11 10.36
C GLY A 120 -4.66 0.73 11.00
N ALA A 121 -4.30 0.73 12.27
CA ALA A 121 -4.24 -0.49 13.04
C ALA A 121 -5.65 -0.92 13.46
N MET A 122 -6.01 -2.17 13.27
CA MET A 122 -7.30 -2.70 13.76
C MET A 122 -7.25 -3.07 15.25
N GLY A 123 -6.11 -3.47 15.77
CA GLY A 123 -6.01 -4.13 17.08
C GLY A 123 -5.16 -3.44 18.13
N SER A 124 -4.24 -2.56 17.80
CA SER A 124 -3.35 -1.97 18.82
C SER A 124 -2.60 -0.74 18.31
N GLY A 125 -2.20 0.11 19.27
CA GLY A 125 -1.19 1.13 19.12
C GLY A 125 -1.46 2.21 18.07
N PRO A 126 -2.65 2.84 18.03
CA PRO A 126 -2.89 3.98 17.16
C PRO A 126 -1.86 5.08 17.42
N ARG A 127 -1.41 5.74 16.34
CA ARG A 127 -0.34 6.73 16.43
C ARG A 127 -0.81 8.10 16.00
N ARG A 128 -0.10 9.10 16.48
CA ARG A 128 -0.32 10.48 16.10
C ARG A 128 0.24 10.74 14.70
N ILE A 129 -0.51 11.42 13.87
CA ILE A 129 -0.07 11.86 12.55
C ILE A 129 0.86 13.06 12.70
N ILE A 130 2.00 13.04 12.02
CA ILE A 130 2.99 14.14 12.06
C ILE A 130 2.32 15.43 11.57
N GLY A 131 2.49 16.51 12.35
CA GLY A 131 2.02 17.85 12.00
C GLY A 131 0.53 18.11 12.26
N SER A 132 -0.30 17.08 12.55
CA SER A 132 -1.73 17.28 12.77
C SER A 132 -2.13 17.32 14.25
N GLY A 133 -1.34 16.71 15.12
CA GLY A 133 -1.75 16.47 16.50
C GLY A 133 -2.86 15.41 16.67
N VAL A 134 -3.40 14.88 15.58
CA VAL A 134 -4.48 13.87 15.57
C VAL A 134 -3.91 12.49 15.86
N ILE A 135 -4.54 11.76 16.77
CA ILE A 135 -4.29 10.31 16.94
C ILE A 135 -5.26 9.58 16.01
N ALA A 136 -4.71 8.86 15.05
CA ALA A 136 -5.52 8.06 14.14
C ALA A 136 -6.22 6.93 14.92
N PRO A 137 -7.55 6.79 14.85
CA PRO A 137 -8.25 5.70 15.52
C PRO A 137 -7.94 4.34 14.88
N PRO A 138 -8.24 3.22 15.56
CA PRO A 138 -8.31 1.93 14.93
C PRO A 138 -9.30 1.99 13.77
N SER A 139 -8.92 1.47 12.61
CA SER A 139 -9.76 1.64 11.43
C SER A 139 -9.67 0.47 10.45
N LEU A 140 -10.75 0.32 9.68
CA LEU A 140 -10.86 -0.61 8.56
C LEU A 140 -11.12 0.19 7.29
N THR A 141 -10.37 -0.11 6.24
CA THR A 141 -10.56 0.53 4.93
C THR A 141 -11.16 -0.45 3.93
N LEU A 142 -12.26 -0.05 3.30
CA LEU A 142 -12.87 -0.70 2.16
C LEU A 142 -12.45 0.03 0.89
N LEU A 143 -11.93 -0.70 -0.07
CA LEU A 143 -11.64 -0.22 -1.41
C LEU A 143 -12.65 -0.79 -2.39
N GLU A 144 -13.40 0.08 -3.04
CA GLU A 144 -14.30 -0.27 -4.14
C GLU A 144 -13.71 0.28 -5.43
N TRP A 145 -13.64 -0.56 -6.43
CA TRP A 145 -13.09 -0.18 -7.71
C TRP A 145 -14.07 -0.49 -8.83
N SER A 146 -14.16 0.41 -9.80
CA SER A 146 -14.99 0.25 -10.98
C SER A 146 -14.16 0.47 -12.24
N ARG A 147 -14.11 -0.55 -13.08
CA ARG A 147 -13.46 -0.52 -14.39
C ARG A 147 -14.07 0.54 -15.33
N ALA A 148 -15.37 0.80 -15.19
CA ALA A 148 -16.08 1.75 -16.09
C ALA A 148 -15.78 3.22 -15.79
N SER A 149 -15.33 3.54 -14.57
CA SER A 149 -15.11 4.92 -14.13
C SER A 149 -13.66 5.24 -13.79
N ASP A 150 -12.76 4.26 -13.87
CA ASP A 150 -11.35 4.38 -13.44
C ASP A 150 -11.20 4.98 -12.03
N LEU A 151 -12.22 4.73 -11.21
CA LEU A 151 -12.35 5.32 -9.87
C LEU A 151 -12.12 4.27 -8.80
N ILE A 152 -11.15 4.53 -7.92
CA ILE A 152 -11.03 3.85 -6.64
C ILE A 152 -11.78 4.68 -5.61
N ARG A 153 -12.86 4.12 -5.06
CA ARG A 153 -13.54 4.69 -3.91
C ARG A 153 -12.96 4.06 -2.65
N GLU A 154 -12.47 4.91 -1.77
CA GLU A 154 -12.00 4.52 -0.45
C GLU A 154 -13.06 4.90 0.60
N THR A 155 -13.41 3.97 1.46
CA THR A 155 -14.25 4.21 2.63
C THR A 155 -13.53 3.64 3.84
N THR A 156 -13.09 4.52 4.75
CA THR A 156 -12.44 4.10 5.99
C THR A 156 -13.37 4.33 7.17
N ILE A 157 -13.48 3.34 8.02
CA ILE A 157 -14.39 3.31 9.18
C ILE A 157 -13.55 3.35 10.45
N ASP A 158 -13.83 4.30 11.33
CA ASP A 158 -13.33 4.32 12.71
C ASP A 158 -14.03 3.21 13.50
N LEU A 159 -13.24 2.25 13.99
CA LEU A 159 -13.77 1.09 14.71
C LEU A 159 -14.26 1.39 16.14
N ASN A 160 -13.95 2.57 16.69
CA ASN A 160 -14.50 2.99 17.99
C ASN A 160 -15.92 3.55 17.86
N THR A 161 -16.18 4.27 16.75
CA THR A 161 -17.45 4.98 16.54
C THR A 161 -18.33 4.34 15.49
N MET A 162 -17.76 3.45 14.67
CA MET A 162 -18.40 2.84 13.48
C MET A 162 -18.84 3.88 12.43
N GLN A 163 -18.20 5.05 12.42
CA GLN A 163 -18.48 6.12 11.47
C GLN A 163 -17.39 6.18 10.39
N SER A 164 -17.76 6.65 9.21
CA SER A 164 -16.82 6.91 8.13
C SER A 164 -15.89 8.06 8.50
N MET A 165 -14.61 7.88 8.25
CA MET A 165 -13.59 8.90 8.40
C MET A 165 -13.47 9.72 7.11
N THR A 166 -13.09 10.98 7.23
CA THR A 166 -12.73 11.84 6.10
C THR A 166 -11.26 12.25 6.19
N SER A 167 -10.64 12.52 5.06
CA SER A 167 -9.28 13.05 5.01
C SER A 167 -9.19 14.55 5.24
N ASP A 168 -10.34 15.20 5.43
CA ASP A 168 -10.40 16.64 5.70
C ASP A 168 -9.63 17.00 6.98
N GLY A 169 -8.67 17.91 6.86
CA GLY A 169 -7.83 18.33 7.98
C GLY A 169 -6.63 17.43 8.28
N LEU A 170 -6.37 16.41 7.48
CA LEU A 170 -5.08 15.72 7.47
C LEU A 170 -4.02 16.61 6.80
N PRO A 171 -2.75 16.59 7.29
CA PRO A 171 -1.68 17.43 6.76
C PRO A 171 -1.20 17.00 5.37
#